data_f3ba5c90df25c842c6bb29a514f49a48
#
_entry.id   f3ba5c90df25c842c6bb29a514f49a48
#
_cell.length_a   1.000
_cell.length_b   1.000
_cell.length_c   1.000
_cell.angle_alpha   90.00
_cell.angle_beta   90.00
_cell.angle_gamma   90.00
#
_symmetry.space_group_name_H-M   'P 1'
#
loop_
_entity.id
_entity.type
_entity.pdbx_description
1 polymer ?
#
loop_
_entity_poly.entity_id
_entity_poly.type
_entity_poly.pdbx_seq_one_letter_code
_entity_poly.pdbx_strand_id
1 'polypeptide(L)'
;MSRPRPQSFQTNSARACPDRPWQNLPGAAILSGMSEILTVTVDSLAHDGRGIARVTTDGNDGRGAAVFVTGALPGQIVRARVVRRKTRLLEADLLDVLRPAADAVPPLCPHQSVCGGCPLQIIPYPAQLRWKENLALEALSRIGRLDRTLLNSVWEAPRPSPDHTAFRNKMEFAFGPGADGGLVLGLRRRGGAEVVPVPDCVLPPAGARDILEAARSMAETSGLPPYVAPASRRNAGRSKGIDAAGAHGFWRFLILRHGQKGDDPAPRWWVLCVTSPGGAAGRTAARALGERLLQRFPDLAAFIHEERQSPDPLAAGERRVLCLNERGREEAEAALLHLPLGSRLFGLDAASFFQVNTGAAQSLARLATEMLNAGGVEKGSSLLDLYCGVGAPGQLPAPAFERLMGLEYDRRAVALARRNAEQAGLTHCRYEAGDAAVLLERLRRDRSAAWDTVLADPPRAGLAPRVLDSLLKLRPRRILYISCNPATLARDAQALQTHYEPARLTGVDLFPHTPHLECLSLWRLRG
;
A
#
# COMPACT_ATOMS: atom_id res chain seq x y z
N MET A 1 -0.88 57.20 -23.71
CA MET A 1 -1.52 56.28 -22.75
C MET A 1 -0.47 55.33 -22.19
N SER A 2 -0.13 55.54 -20.95
CA SER A 2 1.09 55.11 -20.27
C SER A 2 0.99 53.68 -19.75
N ARG A 3 1.99 52.86 -20.02
CA ARG A 3 2.18 51.53 -19.40
C ARG A 3 2.67 51.71 -17.96
N PRO A 4 2.21 50.94 -16.96
CA PRO A 4 2.77 50.92 -15.62
C PRO A 4 4.03 50.04 -15.56
N ARG A 5 5.04 50.51 -14.81
CA ARG A 5 6.29 49.85 -14.49
C ARG A 5 6.09 48.71 -13.46
N PRO A 6 6.91 47.66 -13.49
CA PRO A 6 6.85 46.61 -12.47
C PRO A 6 7.43 47.07 -11.14
N GLN A 7 6.74 46.74 -10.05
CA GLN A 7 7.20 46.95 -8.68
C GLN A 7 8.25 45.92 -8.29
N SER A 8 9.34 46.39 -7.73
CA SER A 8 10.45 45.61 -7.16
C SER A 8 9.98 44.87 -5.90
N PHE A 9 10.08 43.56 -5.89
CA PHE A 9 9.95 42.73 -4.68
C PHE A 9 11.23 42.86 -3.85
N GLN A 10 11.10 43.44 -2.67
CA GLN A 10 12.16 43.44 -1.64
C GLN A 10 12.32 42.03 -1.08
N THR A 11 13.54 41.53 -1.11
CA THR A 11 13.98 40.30 -0.44
C THR A 11 13.88 40.47 1.07
N ASN A 12 12.94 39.81 1.70
CA ASN A 12 12.88 39.69 3.15
C ASN A 12 13.84 38.59 3.61
N SER A 13 14.77 39.01 4.44
CA SER A 13 15.79 38.22 5.11
C SER A 13 15.27 36.97 5.78
N ALA A 14 16.04 35.87 5.63
CA ALA A 14 15.91 34.62 6.35
C ALA A 14 15.76 34.85 7.87
N ARG A 15 14.57 34.58 8.40
CA ARG A 15 14.39 34.40 9.84
C ARG A 15 14.88 33.02 10.22
N ALA A 16 15.89 32.98 11.10
CA ALA A 16 16.39 31.78 11.75
C ALA A 16 15.22 31.03 12.43
N CYS A 17 15.20 29.71 12.23
CA CYS A 17 14.31 28.78 12.92
C CYS A 17 14.58 28.84 14.43
N PRO A 18 13.59 29.02 15.30
CA PRO A 18 13.82 29.05 16.74
C PRO A 18 14.24 27.69 17.28
N ASP A 19 15.06 27.74 18.29
CA ASP A 19 15.74 26.66 19.00
C ASP A 19 14.80 25.50 19.41
N ARG A 20 15.37 24.32 19.36
CA ARG A 20 14.78 22.99 19.57
C ARG A 20 14.24 22.80 21.00
N PRO A 21 12.97 22.38 21.18
CA PRO A 21 12.47 21.94 22.49
C PRO A 21 12.48 20.40 22.65
N TRP A 22 13.52 19.68 22.16
CA TRP A 22 13.49 18.19 22.15
C TRP A 22 14.50 17.52 23.08
N GLN A 23 15.08 18.24 24.07
CA GLN A 23 16.14 17.68 24.92
C GLN A 23 15.66 16.97 26.19
N ASN A 24 14.36 16.95 26.53
CA ASN A 24 13.92 16.30 27.78
C ASN A 24 12.62 15.53 27.57
N LEU A 25 12.71 14.25 27.19
CA LEU A 25 11.66 13.26 27.44
C LEU A 25 12.24 12.13 28.30
N PRO A 26 11.69 11.85 29.48
CA PRO A 26 12.09 10.71 30.32
C PRO A 26 11.46 9.43 29.75
N GLY A 27 12.27 8.35 29.62
CA GLY A 27 11.74 7.02 29.40
C GLY A 27 12.33 6.17 28.29
N ALA A 28 13.56 6.45 27.81
CA ALA A 28 14.32 5.44 27.07
C ALA A 28 15.19 4.68 28.07
N ALA A 29 14.86 3.43 28.35
CA ALA A 29 15.76 2.55 29.09
C ALA A 29 17.09 2.45 28.32
N ILE A 30 18.12 3.03 28.87
CA ILE A 30 19.49 2.99 28.38
C ILE A 30 20.00 1.57 28.58
N LEU A 31 20.03 0.76 27.51
CA LEU A 31 20.90 -0.40 27.47
C LEU A 31 22.34 0.10 27.41
N SER A 32 23.09 -0.13 28.45
CA SER A 32 24.50 0.20 28.61
C SER A 32 25.35 -0.49 27.55
N GLY A 33 25.73 0.27 26.54
CA GLY A 33 26.68 -0.05 25.49
C GLY A 33 26.71 1.15 24.54
N MET A 34 27.88 1.81 24.41
CA MET A 34 28.04 2.96 23.52
C MET A 34 27.47 2.63 22.14
N SER A 35 26.37 3.28 21.76
CA SER A 35 25.76 3.11 20.44
C SER A 35 26.70 3.70 19.39
N GLU A 36 27.29 2.83 18.58
CA GLU A 36 28.22 3.21 17.51
C GLU A 36 27.53 4.15 16.53
N ILE A 37 28.17 5.29 16.26
CA ILE A 37 27.73 6.26 15.27
C ILE A 37 28.68 6.16 14.07
N LEU A 38 28.10 5.95 12.89
CA LEU A 38 28.82 5.87 11.62
C LEU A 38 28.54 7.13 10.79
N THR A 39 29.58 7.61 10.10
CA THR A 39 29.41 8.55 8.98
C THR A 39 29.56 7.78 7.68
N VAL A 40 28.50 7.75 6.87
CA VAL A 40 28.47 6.94 5.65
C VAL A 40 27.88 7.72 4.47
N THR A 41 28.35 7.38 3.26
CA THR A 41 27.73 7.79 2.00
C THR A 41 26.71 6.73 1.61
N VAL A 42 25.48 7.14 1.32
CA VAL A 42 24.41 6.25 0.87
C VAL A 42 24.50 6.07 -0.63
N ASP A 43 24.76 4.84 -1.08
CA ASP A 43 25.03 4.52 -2.48
C ASP A 43 23.77 4.10 -3.25
N SER A 44 22.84 3.43 -2.57
CA SER A 44 21.65 2.85 -3.19
C SER A 44 20.48 2.76 -2.22
N LEU A 45 19.35 2.28 -2.72
CA LEU A 45 18.11 2.11 -1.98
C LEU A 45 17.79 0.61 -1.82
N ALA A 46 17.33 0.22 -0.66
CA ALA A 46 16.72 -1.09 -0.43
C ALA A 46 15.24 -1.09 -0.86
N HIS A 47 14.69 -2.27 -1.15
CA HIS A 47 13.28 -2.42 -1.54
C HIS A 47 12.27 -1.96 -0.47
N ASP A 48 12.70 -1.86 0.78
CA ASP A 48 11.91 -1.35 1.90
C ASP A 48 12.09 0.16 2.14
N GLY A 49 12.86 0.84 1.27
CA GLY A 49 13.08 2.28 1.31
C GLY A 49 14.22 2.74 2.22
N ARG A 50 14.98 1.82 2.82
CA ARG A 50 16.19 2.18 3.57
C ARG A 50 17.35 2.48 2.62
N GLY A 51 18.16 3.48 2.95
CA GLY A 51 19.41 3.72 2.26
C GLY A 51 20.42 2.60 2.53
N ILE A 52 21.19 2.23 1.51
CA ILE A 52 22.28 1.25 1.62
C ILE A 52 23.61 1.99 1.48
N ALA A 53 24.49 1.79 2.45
CA ALA A 53 25.88 2.25 2.46
C ALA A 53 26.83 1.07 2.69
N ARG A 54 28.12 1.29 2.54
CA ARG A 54 29.17 0.30 2.87
C ARG A 54 30.17 0.92 3.81
N VAL A 55 30.62 0.12 4.78
CA VAL A 55 31.73 0.48 5.67
C VAL A 55 32.81 -0.59 5.56
N THR A 56 34.08 -0.14 5.44
CA THR A 56 35.22 -1.03 5.60
C THR A 56 35.35 -1.36 7.08
N THR A 57 35.28 -2.63 7.42
CA THR A 57 35.61 -3.12 8.77
C THR A 57 37.05 -3.63 8.75
N ASP A 58 37.89 -3.12 9.63
CA ASP A 58 39.25 -3.60 9.78
C ASP A 58 39.23 -5.12 10.04
N GLY A 59 39.80 -5.89 9.12
CA GLY A 59 40.03 -7.34 9.32
C GLY A 59 39.24 -8.30 8.41
N ASN A 60 38.55 -7.87 7.36
CA ASN A 60 37.82 -8.80 6.49
C ASN A 60 37.99 -8.45 4.99
N ASP A 61 38.64 -9.33 4.22
CA ASP A 61 38.69 -9.56 2.74
C ASP A 61 38.35 -8.38 1.77
N GLY A 62 38.54 -7.11 2.17
CA GLY A 62 38.24 -5.95 1.32
C GLY A 62 36.74 -5.74 0.97
N ARG A 63 35.83 -6.59 1.45
CA ARG A 63 34.39 -6.47 1.28
C ARG A 63 33.76 -5.88 2.54
N GLY A 64 33.53 -4.57 2.56
CA GLY A 64 32.90 -3.87 3.67
C GLY A 64 31.51 -4.41 4.03
N ALA A 65 31.13 -4.25 5.31
CA ALA A 65 29.77 -4.58 5.78
C ALA A 65 28.73 -3.63 5.13
N ALA A 66 27.59 -4.18 4.73
CA ALA A 66 26.46 -3.36 4.28
C ALA A 66 25.78 -2.70 5.48
N VAL A 67 25.48 -1.40 5.37
CA VAL A 67 24.75 -0.63 6.36
C VAL A 67 23.40 -0.23 5.79
N PHE A 68 22.31 -0.67 6.39
CA PHE A 68 20.96 -0.27 6.04
C PHE A 68 20.55 0.87 6.96
N VAL A 69 20.38 2.06 6.40
CA VAL A 69 20.07 3.28 7.17
C VAL A 69 18.62 3.67 6.98
N THR A 70 17.84 3.54 8.04
CA THR A 70 16.43 3.97 8.04
C THR A 70 16.36 5.51 7.93
N GLY A 71 15.61 6.01 6.94
CA GLY A 71 15.41 7.45 6.73
C GLY A 71 16.46 8.14 5.86
N ALA A 72 17.54 7.47 5.46
CA ALA A 72 18.55 7.99 4.55
C ALA A 72 18.26 7.61 3.09
N LEU A 73 18.68 8.44 2.15
CA LEU A 73 18.46 8.29 0.72
C LEU A 73 19.77 8.34 -0.07
N PRO A 74 19.81 7.73 -1.27
CA PRO A 74 21.01 7.73 -2.11
C PRO A 74 21.54 9.15 -2.40
N GLY A 75 22.86 9.26 -2.47
CA GLY A 75 23.57 10.53 -2.68
C GLY A 75 23.80 11.36 -1.43
N GLN A 76 23.21 10.99 -0.30
CA GLN A 76 23.43 11.68 0.98
C GLN A 76 24.71 11.19 1.68
N ILE A 77 25.38 12.11 2.41
CA ILE A 77 26.33 11.75 3.47
C ILE A 77 25.62 11.96 4.79
N VAL A 78 25.58 10.91 5.61
CA VAL A 78 24.76 10.91 6.84
C VAL A 78 25.54 10.43 8.04
N ARG A 79 25.16 10.92 9.24
CA ARG A 79 25.47 10.25 10.50
C ARG A 79 24.31 9.33 10.86
N ALA A 80 24.63 8.08 11.17
CA ALA A 80 23.66 7.07 11.50
C ALA A 80 24.07 6.30 12.76
N ARG A 81 23.10 5.99 13.63
CA ARG A 81 23.28 5.21 14.84
C ARG A 81 23.02 3.75 14.56
N VAL A 82 23.99 2.89 14.82
CA VAL A 82 23.81 1.44 14.70
C VAL A 82 22.84 0.96 15.77
N VAL A 83 21.74 0.35 15.34
CA VAL A 83 20.69 -0.23 16.22
C VAL A 83 20.76 -1.75 16.27
N ARG A 84 21.37 -2.36 15.25
CA ARG A 84 21.55 -3.80 15.20
C ARG A 84 22.78 -4.19 14.36
N ARG A 85 23.55 -5.15 14.88
CA ARG A 85 24.71 -5.73 14.18
C ARG A 85 24.48 -7.19 13.90
N LYS A 86 24.74 -7.61 12.65
CA LYS A 86 24.86 -9.00 12.20
C LYS A 86 26.23 -9.16 11.54
N THR A 87 26.67 -10.37 11.27
CA THR A 87 28.02 -10.70 10.78
C THR A 87 28.47 -9.87 9.57
N ARG A 88 27.59 -9.57 8.61
CA ARG A 88 27.91 -8.77 7.40
C ARG A 88 26.92 -7.65 7.13
N LEU A 89 26.09 -7.31 8.12
CA LEU A 89 24.99 -6.38 7.96
C LEU A 89 24.84 -5.53 9.23
N LEU A 90 24.80 -4.22 9.06
CA LEU A 90 24.45 -3.28 10.10
C LEU A 90 23.08 -2.67 9.77
N GLU A 91 22.23 -2.56 10.78
CA GLU A 91 21.00 -1.77 10.70
C GLU A 91 21.22 -0.50 11.54
N ALA A 92 20.92 0.64 10.95
CA ALA A 92 21.17 1.93 11.58
C ALA A 92 19.98 2.88 11.35
N ASP A 93 19.81 3.83 12.26
CA ASP A 93 18.82 4.90 12.12
C ASP A 93 19.55 6.21 11.81
N LEU A 94 19.01 7.00 10.88
CA LEU A 94 19.50 8.32 10.52
C LEU A 94 19.45 9.24 11.75
N LEU A 95 20.59 9.88 12.05
CA LEU A 95 20.68 10.96 13.03
C LEU A 95 20.65 12.31 12.34
N ASP A 96 21.58 12.53 11.41
CA ASP A 96 21.75 13.80 10.71
C ASP A 96 22.14 13.56 9.25
N VAL A 97 21.68 14.45 8.38
CA VAL A 97 22.17 14.58 7.00
C VAL A 97 23.26 15.63 6.99
N LEU A 98 24.52 15.20 6.84
CA LEU A 98 25.68 16.10 6.78
C LEU A 98 25.79 16.80 5.42
N ARG A 99 25.46 16.05 4.34
CA ARG A 99 25.36 16.59 2.99
C ARG A 99 24.12 15.98 2.29
N PRO A 100 23.17 16.80 1.82
CA PRO A 100 22.05 16.33 1.03
C PRO A 100 22.52 15.76 -0.30
N ALA A 101 21.68 14.98 -0.97
CA ALA A 101 21.90 14.58 -2.35
C ALA A 101 21.91 15.83 -3.26
N ALA A 102 22.75 15.81 -4.31
CA ALA A 102 22.94 16.98 -5.17
C ALA A 102 21.65 17.41 -5.90
N ASP A 103 20.74 16.46 -6.15
CA ASP A 103 19.45 16.66 -6.83
C ASP A 103 18.25 16.68 -5.85
N ALA A 104 18.50 16.83 -4.54
CA ALA A 104 17.43 16.87 -3.55
C ALA A 104 16.50 18.07 -3.76
N VAL A 105 15.19 17.82 -3.63
CA VAL A 105 14.14 18.84 -3.72
C VAL A 105 13.45 19.04 -2.36
N PRO A 106 12.88 20.23 -2.09
CA PRO A 106 12.05 20.44 -0.92
C PRO A 106 10.84 19.49 -0.94
N PRO A 107 10.50 18.88 0.20
CA PRO A 107 9.32 18.02 0.27
C PRO A 107 8.03 18.83 0.13
N LEU A 108 7.04 18.28 -0.58
CA LEU A 108 5.71 18.89 -0.70
C LEU A 108 4.91 18.83 0.61
N CYS A 109 5.18 17.81 1.43
CA CYS A 109 4.48 17.57 2.69
C CYS A 109 5.33 18.05 3.88
N PRO A 110 4.81 18.92 4.76
CA PRO A 110 5.55 19.41 5.94
C PRO A 110 5.86 18.30 6.96
N HIS A 111 5.15 17.17 6.90
CA HIS A 111 5.34 16.04 7.80
C HIS A 111 6.34 14.98 7.27
N GLN A 112 7.01 15.25 6.14
CA GLN A 112 7.89 14.26 5.48
C GLN A 112 9.02 13.74 6.39
N SER A 113 9.58 14.59 7.25
CA SER A 113 10.67 14.21 8.15
C SER A 113 10.25 13.26 9.28
N VAL A 114 8.98 13.28 9.68
CA VAL A 114 8.46 12.51 10.82
C VAL A 114 7.50 11.38 10.40
N CYS A 115 6.70 11.58 9.36
CA CYS A 115 5.76 10.60 8.87
C CYS A 115 6.46 9.49 8.05
N GLY A 116 6.02 8.24 8.23
CA GLY A 116 6.55 7.08 7.48
C GLY A 116 6.01 6.93 6.07
N GLY A 117 5.01 7.73 5.65
CA GLY A 117 4.23 7.47 4.42
C GLY A 117 4.96 7.77 3.11
N CYS A 118 5.84 8.77 3.06
CA CYS A 118 6.44 9.30 1.82
C CYS A 118 7.96 9.45 1.92
N PRO A 119 8.74 8.35 2.06
CA PRO A 119 10.18 8.45 2.28
C PRO A 119 10.96 9.09 1.12
N LEU A 120 10.48 8.96 -0.14
CA LEU A 120 11.19 9.44 -1.33
C LEU A 120 10.81 10.86 -1.76
N GLN A 121 10.03 11.60 -0.98
CA GLN A 121 9.47 12.89 -1.42
C GLN A 121 10.53 13.99 -1.63
N ILE A 122 11.73 13.84 -1.07
CA ILE A 122 12.87 14.74 -1.29
C ILE A 122 13.70 14.37 -2.53
N ILE A 123 13.33 13.33 -3.27
CA ILE A 123 13.93 12.96 -4.55
C ILE A 123 13.02 13.45 -5.67
N PRO A 124 13.52 14.08 -6.75
CA PRO A 124 12.72 14.47 -7.91
C PRO A 124 11.97 13.26 -8.50
N TYR A 125 10.70 13.44 -8.89
CA TYR A 125 9.86 12.32 -9.29
C TYR A 125 10.43 11.45 -10.42
N PRO A 126 11.06 12.01 -11.48
CA PRO A 126 11.73 11.17 -12.49
C PRO A 126 12.85 10.30 -11.92
N ALA A 127 13.56 10.79 -10.89
CA ALA A 127 14.59 10.01 -10.20
C ALA A 127 13.98 8.93 -9.31
N GLN A 128 12.82 9.17 -8.68
CA GLN A 128 12.07 8.12 -7.96
C GLN A 128 11.73 6.96 -8.89
N LEU A 129 11.23 7.21 -10.11
CA LEU A 129 10.93 6.18 -11.10
C LEU A 129 12.16 5.35 -11.48
N ARG A 130 13.31 6.01 -11.75
CA ARG A 130 14.57 5.31 -12.04
C ARG A 130 15.01 4.40 -10.89
N TRP A 131 14.88 4.87 -9.63
CA TRP A 131 15.20 4.03 -8.47
C TRP A 131 14.27 2.82 -8.35
N LYS A 132 12.97 2.99 -8.54
CA LYS A 132 11.98 1.90 -8.53
C LYS A 132 12.26 0.88 -9.62
N GLU A 133 12.54 1.34 -10.83
CA GLU A 133 12.93 0.50 -11.97
C GLU A 133 14.18 -0.31 -11.67
N ASN A 134 15.23 0.34 -11.17
CA ASN A 134 16.47 -0.32 -10.79
C ASN A 134 16.24 -1.38 -9.71
N LEU A 135 15.43 -1.09 -8.70
CA LEU A 135 15.08 -2.06 -7.65
C LEU A 135 14.38 -3.30 -8.22
N ALA A 136 13.46 -3.11 -9.18
CA ALA A 136 12.77 -4.22 -9.82
C ALA A 136 13.73 -5.06 -10.69
N LEU A 137 14.55 -4.44 -11.52
CA LEU A 137 15.53 -5.10 -12.37
C LEU A 137 16.61 -5.84 -11.55
N GLU A 138 17.09 -5.23 -10.47
CA GLU A 138 18.04 -5.87 -9.55
C GLU A 138 17.42 -7.10 -8.86
N ALA A 139 16.17 -7.01 -8.42
CA ALA A 139 15.47 -8.15 -7.82
C ALA A 139 15.31 -9.29 -8.83
N LEU A 140 14.83 -9.00 -10.05
CA LEU A 140 14.63 -9.99 -11.12
C LEU A 140 15.95 -10.65 -11.54
N SER A 141 17.05 -9.89 -11.63
CA SER A 141 18.35 -10.44 -11.98
C SER A 141 18.97 -11.24 -10.84
N ARG A 142 19.03 -10.70 -9.60
CA ARG A 142 19.78 -11.34 -8.49
C ARG A 142 18.98 -12.43 -7.79
N ILE A 143 17.71 -12.19 -7.51
CA ILE A 143 16.84 -13.16 -6.82
C ILE A 143 16.21 -14.08 -7.87
N GLY A 144 15.63 -13.49 -8.93
CA GLY A 144 14.95 -14.24 -9.99
C GLY A 144 15.89 -15.00 -10.91
N ARG A 145 17.19 -14.67 -10.90
CA ARG A 145 18.22 -15.26 -11.78
C ARG A 145 17.89 -15.12 -13.27
N LEU A 146 17.13 -14.10 -13.63
CA LEU A 146 16.90 -13.77 -15.03
C LEU A 146 18.16 -13.16 -15.64
N ASP A 147 18.52 -13.61 -16.82
CA ASP A 147 19.66 -13.09 -17.57
C ASP A 147 19.46 -11.60 -17.87
N ARG A 148 20.52 -10.79 -17.78
CA ARG A 148 20.43 -9.35 -17.94
C ARG A 148 20.12 -8.94 -19.37
N THR A 149 20.62 -9.69 -20.35
CA THR A 149 20.34 -9.45 -21.77
C THR A 149 18.87 -9.71 -22.07
N LEU A 150 18.35 -10.82 -21.56
CA LEU A 150 16.92 -11.15 -21.66
C LEU A 150 16.06 -10.09 -20.98
N LEU A 151 16.41 -9.68 -19.75
CA LEU A 151 15.67 -8.60 -19.07
C LEU A 151 15.62 -7.32 -19.89
N ASN A 152 16.74 -6.90 -20.44
CA ASN A 152 16.81 -5.69 -21.27
C ASN A 152 15.96 -5.80 -22.55
N SER A 153 15.76 -7.01 -23.10
CA SER A 153 14.97 -7.21 -24.32
C SER A 153 13.45 -7.24 -24.09
N VAL A 154 13.01 -7.58 -22.85
CA VAL A 154 11.58 -7.74 -22.52
C VAL A 154 11.06 -6.67 -21.54
N TRP A 155 11.95 -5.87 -20.95
CA TRP A 155 11.60 -4.81 -20.01
C TRP A 155 11.23 -3.53 -20.75
N GLU A 156 10.07 -2.98 -20.39
CA GLU A 156 9.62 -1.66 -20.82
C GLU A 156 9.68 -0.68 -19.64
N ALA A 157 10.02 0.57 -19.94
CA ALA A 157 10.08 1.62 -18.93
C ALA A 157 8.77 1.72 -18.12
N PRO A 158 8.85 1.92 -16.80
CA PRO A 158 7.68 2.02 -15.96
C PRO A 158 6.77 3.18 -16.35
N ARG A 159 5.46 2.97 -16.25
CA ARG A 159 4.47 4.04 -16.43
C ARG A 159 4.42 4.91 -15.18
N PRO A 160 4.58 6.23 -15.31
CA PRO A 160 4.46 7.15 -14.18
C PRO A 160 3.02 7.23 -13.67
N SER A 161 2.87 7.63 -12.42
CA SER A 161 1.57 8.08 -11.92
C SER A 161 1.18 9.39 -12.61
N PRO A 162 -0.08 9.56 -13.04
CA PRO A 162 -0.53 10.84 -13.60
C PRO A 162 -0.50 11.97 -12.56
N ASP A 163 -0.81 11.63 -11.30
CA ASP A 163 -0.82 12.57 -10.19
C ASP A 163 0.16 12.13 -9.11
N HIS A 164 0.82 13.10 -8.47
CA HIS A 164 1.77 12.86 -7.38
C HIS A 164 1.22 13.30 -6.01
N THR A 165 0.11 14.04 -6.02
CA THR A 165 -0.63 14.49 -4.84
C THR A 165 -2.13 14.30 -5.08
N ALA A 166 -2.93 14.33 -4.03
CA ALA A 166 -4.39 14.17 -4.07
C ALA A 166 -4.90 12.90 -4.80
N PHE A 167 -4.04 11.93 -5.05
CA PHE A 167 -4.35 10.73 -5.83
C PHE A 167 -4.96 9.60 -5.00
N ARG A 168 -4.79 9.64 -3.68
CA ARG A 168 -5.07 8.49 -2.83
C ARG A 168 -6.53 8.43 -2.39
N ASN A 169 -7.29 7.53 -2.97
CA ASN A 169 -8.72 7.33 -2.71
C ASN A 169 -9.03 6.56 -1.43
N LYS A 170 -8.03 6.01 -0.73
CA LYS A 170 -8.16 5.35 0.57
C LYS A 170 -7.02 5.74 1.49
N MET A 171 -7.33 6.24 2.66
CA MET A 171 -6.37 6.57 3.71
C MET A 171 -6.76 5.87 5.00
N GLU A 172 -5.78 5.32 5.71
CA GLU A 172 -5.95 4.61 6.97
C GLU A 172 -5.21 5.36 8.07
N PHE A 173 -5.96 6.11 8.88
CA PHE A 173 -5.42 6.87 10.00
C PHE A 173 -5.59 6.10 11.29
N ALA A 174 -4.57 6.09 12.13
CA ALA A 174 -4.60 5.45 13.43
C ALA A 174 -4.95 6.46 14.53
N PHE A 175 -5.73 6.03 15.51
CA PHE A 175 -5.82 6.71 16.78
C PHE A 175 -4.65 6.30 17.67
N GLY A 176 -4.14 7.22 18.47
CA GLY A 176 -3.05 6.98 19.40
C GLY A 176 -3.04 7.98 20.56
N PRO A 177 -2.27 7.72 21.62
CA PRO A 177 -2.06 8.67 22.70
C PRO A 177 -1.18 9.83 22.23
N GLY A 178 -1.56 11.05 22.54
CA GLY A 178 -0.73 12.24 22.39
C GLY A 178 0.31 12.35 23.50
N ALA A 179 1.32 13.20 23.28
CA ALA A 179 2.35 13.46 24.29
C ALA A 179 1.80 14.14 25.56
N ASP A 180 0.70 14.85 25.45
CA ASP A 180 -0.05 15.52 26.52
C ASP A 180 -1.10 14.63 27.19
N GLY A 181 -1.19 13.35 26.79
CA GLY A 181 -2.19 12.41 27.23
C GLY A 181 -3.54 12.49 26.50
N GLY A 182 -3.70 13.45 25.56
CA GLY A 182 -4.88 13.59 24.71
C GLY A 182 -4.92 12.53 23.61
N LEU A 183 -5.96 12.58 22.78
CA LEU A 183 -6.16 11.67 21.66
C LEU A 183 -5.60 12.27 20.36
N VAL A 184 -4.71 11.54 19.69
CA VAL A 184 -4.17 11.89 18.36
C VAL A 184 -4.79 10.99 17.30
N LEU A 185 -5.13 11.57 16.15
CA LEU A 185 -5.51 10.86 14.94
C LEU A 185 -4.53 11.24 13.83
N GLY A 186 -3.84 10.24 13.24
CA GLY A 186 -2.81 10.52 12.27
C GLY A 186 -2.20 9.27 11.66
N LEU A 187 -0.95 9.38 11.21
CA LEU A 187 -0.21 8.27 10.60
C LEU A 187 0.95 7.82 11.50
N ARG A 188 1.48 6.63 11.23
CA ARG A 188 2.61 6.10 11.99
C ARG A 188 3.89 6.90 11.71
N ARG A 189 4.64 7.18 12.77
CA ARG A 189 5.98 7.74 12.68
C ARG A 189 6.90 6.83 11.86
N ARG A 190 7.81 7.42 11.12
CA ARG A 190 8.85 6.67 10.41
C ARG A 190 9.68 5.84 11.39
N GLY A 191 9.76 4.53 11.11
CA GLY A 191 10.52 3.59 11.96
C GLY A 191 9.94 3.32 13.33
N GLY A 192 8.73 3.84 13.67
CA GLY A 192 8.09 3.70 14.97
C GLY A 192 6.63 3.29 14.93
N ALA A 193 6.08 2.99 16.11
CA ALA A 193 4.67 2.68 16.29
C ALA A 193 3.83 3.91 16.73
N GLU A 194 4.48 5.00 17.11
CA GLU A 194 3.85 6.25 17.53
C GLU A 194 2.97 6.83 16.42
N VAL A 195 1.85 7.39 16.77
CA VAL A 195 0.95 8.10 15.85
C VAL A 195 1.30 9.59 15.88
N VAL A 196 1.53 10.16 14.70
CA VAL A 196 1.80 11.59 14.53
C VAL A 196 0.67 12.26 13.75
N PRO A 197 0.18 13.42 14.19
CA PRO A 197 -0.84 14.17 13.45
C PRO A 197 -0.27 14.62 12.10
N VAL A 198 -1.08 14.51 11.06
CA VAL A 198 -0.69 14.88 9.69
C VAL A 198 -1.81 15.69 9.00
N PRO A 199 -2.19 16.86 9.56
CA PRO A 199 -3.31 17.63 9.04
C PRO A 199 -3.13 18.05 7.58
N ASP A 200 -1.90 18.33 7.16
CA ASP A 200 -1.57 18.79 5.81
C ASP A 200 -1.02 17.66 4.94
N CYS A 201 -1.55 16.43 5.10
CA CYS A 201 -1.18 15.32 4.24
C CYS A 201 -1.60 15.60 2.79
N VAL A 202 -0.64 15.55 1.86
CA VAL A 202 -0.86 15.87 0.44
C VAL A 202 -1.41 14.71 -0.40
N LEU A 203 -1.57 13.52 0.18
CA LEU A 203 -1.95 12.33 -0.56
C LEU A 203 -3.46 12.19 -0.82
N PRO A 204 -4.37 12.45 0.16
CA PRO A 204 -5.81 12.35 -0.08
C PRO A 204 -6.33 13.54 -0.87
N PRO A 205 -7.49 13.42 -1.53
CA PRO A 205 -8.24 14.57 -2.06
C PRO A 205 -8.61 15.60 -1.00
N ALA A 206 -9.00 16.79 -1.44
CA ALA A 206 -9.49 17.85 -0.55
C ALA A 206 -10.68 17.39 0.30
N GLY A 207 -10.84 17.96 1.50
CA GLY A 207 -11.88 17.60 2.47
C GLY A 207 -11.45 16.58 3.52
N ALA A 208 -10.44 15.74 3.23
CA ALA A 208 -9.96 14.73 4.18
C ALA A 208 -9.51 15.34 5.52
N ARG A 209 -8.82 16.49 5.48
CA ARG A 209 -8.34 17.21 6.67
C ARG A 209 -9.48 17.55 7.64
N ASP A 210 -10.54 18.16 7.11
CA ASP A 210 -11.65 18.65 7.94
C ASP A 210 -12.43 17.49 8.58
N ILE A 211 -12.59 16.37 7.83
CA ILE A 211 -13.19 15.15 8.36
C ILE A 211 -12.32 14.55 9.49
N LEU A 212 -10.99 14.51 9.32
CA LEU A 212 -10.06 13.99 10.33
C LEU A 212 -10.07 14.82 11.60
N GLU A 213 -10.03 16.15 11.48
CA GLU A 213 -10.03 17.05 12.64
C GLU A 213 -11.35 16.95 13.41
N ALA A 214 -12.49 16.94 12.70
CA ALA A 214 -13.79 16.74 13.30
C ALA A 214 -13.89 15.38 14.01
N ALA A 215 -13.46 14.30 13.35
CA ALA A 215 -13.50 12.96 13.93
C ALA A 215 -12.60 12.85 15.16
N ARG A 216 -11.39 13.42 15.13
CA ARG A 216 -10.49 13.47 16.28
C ARG A 216 -11.13 14.16 17.48
N SER A 217 -11.64 15.39 17.26
CA SER A 217 -12.27 16.17 18.33
C SER A 217 -13.49 15.48 18.93
N MET A 218 -14.34 14.88 18.11
CA MET A 218 -15.52 14.14 18.56
C MET A 218 -15.15 12.86 19.30
N ALA A 219 -14.11 12.12 18.85
CA ALA A 219 -13.62 10.94 19.55
C ALA A 219 -13.05 11.29 20.92
N GLU A 220 -12.28 12.38 21.00
CA GLU A 220 -11.72 12.89 22.26
C GLU A 220 -12.83 13.27 23.27
N THR A 221 -13.87 13.97 22.81
CA THR A 221 -15.02 14.36 23.63
C THR A 221 -15.80 13.15 24.19
N SER A 222 -15.67 11.97 23.57
CA SER A 222 -16.31 10.76 24.07
C SER A 222 -15.72 10.24 25.39
N GLY A 223 -14.51 10.68 25.75
CA GLY A 223 -13.76 10.20 26.90
C GLY A 223 -13.23 8.76 26.78
N LEU A 224 -13.47 8.09 25.63
CA LEU A 224 -12.94 6.74 25.38
C LEU A 224 -11.50 6.81 24.87
N PRO A 225 -10.57 6.01 25.44
CA PRO A 225 -9.16 6.10 25.11
C PRO A 225 -8.85 5.52 23.70
N PRO A 226 -7.77 5.99 23.06
CA PRO A 226 -7.24 5.35 21.86
C PRO A 226 -6.70 3.96 22.18
N TYR A 227 -6.74 3.07 21.18
CA TYR A 227 -6.20 1.72 21.31
C TYR A 227 -4.68 1.73 21.34
N VAL A 228 -4.12 1.08 22.35
CA VAL A 228 -2.69 0.81 22.46
C VAL A 228 -2.46 -0.68 22.22
N ALA A 229 -1.73 -1.01 21.17
CA ALA A 229 -1.36 -2.39 20.87
C ALA A 229 -0.38 -2.91 21.92
N PRO A 230 -0.42 -4.22 22.26
CA PRO A 230 0.56 -4.82 23.16
C PRO A 230 1.97 -4.57 22.61
N ALA A 231 2.93 -4.33 23.50
CA ALA A 231 4.33 -4.21 23.11
C ALA A 231 4.75 -5.47 22.35
N SER A 232 5.15 -5.31 21.08
CA SER A 232 5.63 -6.44 20.31
C SER A 232 6.90 -6.95 20.97
N ARG A 233 6.95 -8.24 21.36
CA ARG A 233 8.13 -8.91 21.93
C ARG A 233 9.35 -8.98 21.01
N ARG A 234 9.42 -8.17 19.96
CA ARG A 234 10.63 -8.03 19.13
C ARG A 234 11.82 -7.44 19.89
N ASN A 235 11.57 -6.77 21.04
CA ASN A 235 12.60 -6.23 21.94
C ASN A 235 12.85 -7.05 23.22
N ALA A 236 12.03 -8.06 23.50
CA ALA A 236 12.28 -9.03 24.55
C ALA A 236 12.59 -10.37 23.90
N GLY A 237 13.80 -10.89 24.09
CA GLY A 237 14.29 -12.11 23.42
C GLY A 237 13.30 -13.26 23.45
N ARG A 238 13.15 -13.88 22.29
CA ARG A 238 12.52 -15.18 22.00
C ARG A 238 11.34 -15.59 22.90
N SER A 239 10.11 -15.20 22.57
CA SER A 239 8.94 -16.03 22.89
C SER A 239 7.83 -15.84 21.86
N LYS A 240 7.21 -16.95 21.48
CA LYS A 240 6.08 -17.04 20.56
C LYS A 240 4.82 -16.54 21.23
N GLY A 241 4.08 -15.62 20.56
CA GLY A 241 2.74 -15.19 20.95
C GLY A 241 2.70 -13.71 21.35
N ILE A 242 1.73 -12.99 20.82
CA ILE A 242 1.30 -11.67 21.29
C ILE A 242 0.34 -11.97 22.45
N ASP A 243 0.78 -11.75 23.70
CA ASP A 243 -0.13 -11.81 24.82
C ASP A 243 -1.11 -10.64 24.72
N ALA A 244 -2.40 -10.94 24.69
CA ALA A 244 -3.47 -9.96 24.76
C ALA A 244 -3.47 -9.16 26.09
N ALA A 245 -2.67 -9.58 27.07
CA ALA A 245 -2.55 -9.02 28.42
C ALA A 245 -1.84 -7.65 28.48
N GLY A 246 -2.11 -6.75 27.56
CA GLY A 246 -1.58 -5.37 27.51
C GLY A 246 -2.31 -4.52 26.49
N ALA A 247 -3.18 -5.13 25.69
CA ALA A 247 -4.00 -4.41 24.74
C ALA A 247 -5.15 -3.70 25.48
N HIS A 248 -5.26 -2.38 25.30
CA HIS A 248 -6.33 -1.60 25.92
C HIS A 248 -6.73 -0.43 25.04
N GLY A 249 -7.91 0.15 25.30
CA GLY A 249 -8.43 1.29 24.56
C GLY A 249 -9.47 0.89 23.51
N PHE A 250 -10.18 1.88 23.01
CA PHE A 250 -11.36 1.72 22.17
C PHE A 250 -11.10 2.14 20.71
N TRP A 251 -10.72 3.40 20.44
CA TRP A 251 -10.54 3.95 19.11
C TRP A 251 -9.29 3.39 18.46
N ARG A 252 -9.42 2.69 17.31
CA ARG A 252 -8.27 2.06 16.62
C ARG A 252 -7.89 2.77 15.33
N PHE A 253 -8.82 2.84 14.38
CA PHE A 253 -8.56 3.44 13.06
C PHE A 253 -9.76 4.22 12.56
N LEU A 254 -9.48 5.27 11.80
CA LEU A 254 -10.43 5.95 10.93
C LEU A 254 -9.93 5.81 9.50
N ILE A 255 -10.74 5.18 8.66
CA ILE A 255 -10.41 4.96 7.26
C ILE A 255 -11.31 5.88 6.43
N LEU A 256 -10.69 6.71 5.62
CA LEU A 256 -11.39 7.55 4.65
C LEU A 256 -11.31 6.90 3.28
N ARG A 257 -12.43 6.80 2.61
CA ARG A 257 -12.54 6.38 1.22
C ARG A 257 -13.20 7.45 0.40
N HIS A 258 -12.66 7.67 -0.81
CA HIS A 258 -13.19 8.66 -1.76
C HIS A 258 -13.58 7.93 -3.06
N GLY A 259 -14.81 8.19 -3.55
CA GLY A 259 -15.37 7.51 -4.72
C GLY A 259 -16.67 8.13 -5.17
N GLN A 260 -17.48 7.38 -5.92
CA GLN A 260 -18.79 7.80 -6.44
C GLN A 260 -19.90 6.99 -5.80
N LYS A 261 -21.10 7.52 -5.75
CA LYS A 261 -22.32 6.81 -5.33
C LYS A 261 -23.15 6.43 -6.55
N GLY A 262 -23.10 5.14 -6.95
CA GLY A 262 -23.74 4.69 -8.18
C GLY A 262 -23.18 5.43 -9.40
N ASP A 263 -24.07 5.84 -10.31
CA ASP A 263 -23.69 6.55 -11.54
C ASP A 263 -23.55 8.06 -11.35
N ASP A 264 -23.74 8.59 -10.11
CA ASP A 264 -23.49 9.99 -9.80
C ASP A 264 -21.99 10.27 -9.82
N PRO A 265 -21.47 11.08 -10.78
CA PRO A 265 -20.04 11.33 -10.89
C PRO A 265 -19.50 12.24 -9.78
N ALA A 266 -20.37 12.84 -8.95
CA ALA A 266 -19.94 13.69 -7.86
C ALA A 266 -19.14 12.87 -6.83
N PRO A 267 -17.89 13.29 -6.54
CA PRO A 267 -17.06 12.57 -5.58
C PRO A 267 -17.62 12.72 -4.17
N ARG A 268 -17.61 11.61 -3.43
CA ARG A 268 -18.09 11.56 -2.05
C ARG A 268 -17.12 10.81 -1.15
N TRP A 269 -17.29 10.99 0.15
CA TRP A 269 -16.51 10.31 1.18
C TRP A 269 -17.31 9.20 1.85
N TRP A 270 -16.62 8.12 2.19
CA TRP A 270 -17.05 7.07 3.13
C TRP A 270 -16.09 7.07 4.31
N VAL A 271 -16.62 7.08 5.50
CA VAL A 271 -15.83 6.98 6.73
C VAL A 271 -16.08 5.61 7.37
N LEU A 272 -15.02 4.83 7.48
CA LEU A 272 -15.04 3.57 8.21
C LEU A 272 -14.25 3.72 9.50
N CYS A 273 -14.94 3.59 10.64
CA CYS A 273 -14.37 3.63 11.97
C CYS A 273 -14.17 2.21 12.51
N VAL A 274 -12.94 1.85 12.84
CA VAL A 274 -12.60 0.57 13.46
C VAL A 274 -12.29 0.79 14.92
N THR A 275 -12.96 0.02 15.79
CA THR A 275 -12.78 0.10 17.27
C THR A 275 -12.49 -1.28 17.86
N SER A 276 -12.04 -1.30 19.10
CA SER A 276 -12.16 -2.50 19.93
C SER A 276 -13.62 -2.71 20.33
N PRO A 277 -14.05 -3.92 20.75
CA PRO A 277 -15.37 -4.10 21.35
C PRO A 277 -15.54 -3.19 22.57
N GLY A 278 -16.53 -2.32 22.55
CA GLY A 278 -16.77 -1.31 23.58
C GLY A 278 -18.11 -1.44 24.32
N GLY A 279 -18.81 -2.55 24.13
CA GLY A 279 -20.14 -2.76 24.72
C GLY A 279 -21.17 -1.73 24.22
N ALA A 280 -22.18 -1.42 25.03
CA ALA A 280 -23.21 -0.44 24.70
C ALA A 280 -22.64 0.99 24.61
N ALA A 281 -21.81 1.39 25.56
CA ALA A 281 -21.22 2.73 25.62
C ALA A 281 -20.33 3.02 24.40
N GLY A 282 -19.47 2.08 24.02
CA GLY A 282 -18.62 2.21 22.82
C GLY A 282 -19.46 2.32 21.53
N ARG A 283 -20.49 1.49 21.38
CA ARG A 283 -21.39 1.57 20.21
C ARG A 283 -22.16 2.90 20.16
N THR A 284 -22.60 3.41 21.31
CA THR A 284 -23.24 4.75 21.39
C THR A 284 -22.28 5.85 20.98
N ALA A 285 -21.03 5.82 21.44
CA ALA A 285 -20.01 6.80 21.07
C ALA A 285 -19.67 6.75 19.55
N ALA A 286 -19.52 5.56 18.99
CA ALA A 286 -19.26 5.41 17.56
C ALA A 286 -20.45 5.87 16.70
N ARG A 287 -21.69 5.58 17.10
CA ARG A 287 -22.90 6.08 16.43
C ARG A 287 -22.95 7.60 16.47
N ALA A 288 -22.76 8.21 17.64
CA ALA A 288 -22.77 9.66 17.80
C ALA A 288 -21.67 10.34 16.94
N LEU A 289 -20.48 9.73 16.82
CA LEU A 289 -19.44 10.18 15.90
C LEU A 289 -19.96 10.17 14.47
N GLY A 290 -20.56 9.09 14.01
CA GLY A 290 -21.07 8.92 12.67
C GLY A 290 -22.18 9.94 12.32
N GLU A 291 -23.17 10.08 13.20
CA GLU A 291 -24.30 11.02 13.01
C GLU A 291 -23.82 12.46 12.91
N ARG A 292 -22.89 12.88 13.79
CA ARG A 292 -22.33 14.25 13.75
C ARG A 292 -21.48 14.51 12.50
N LEU A 293 -20.69 13.52 12.04
CA LEU A 293 -19.92 13.65 10.81
C LEU A 293 -20.84 13.79 9.60
N LEU A 294 -21.89 12.96 9.49
CA LEU A 294 -22.88 13.03 8.41
C LEU A 294 -23.64 14.35 8.39
N GLN A 295 -23.96 14.90 9.56
CA GLN A 295 -24.60 16.23 9.67
C GLN A 295 -23.66 17.37 9.24
N ARG A 296 -22.36 17.25 9.55
CA ARG A 296 -21.38 18.31 9.28
C ARG A 296 -20.87 18.33 7.85
N PHE A 297 -20.78 17.17 7.19
CA PHE A 297 -20.19 17.01 5.86
C PHE A 297 -21.22 16.47 4.86
N PRO A 298 -21.84 17.33 4.03
CA PRO A 298 -22.87 16.92 3.06
C PRO A 298 -22.34 15.99 1.95
N ASP A 299 -21.04 16.00 1.69
CA ASP A 299 -20.36 15.12 0.75
C ASP A 299 -20.01 13.73 1.36
N LEU A 300 -20.35 13.51 2.64
CA LEU A 300 -20.20 12.21 3.26
C LEU A 300 -21.37 11.30 2.88
N ALA A 301 -21.10 10.24 2.13
CA ALA A 301 -22.12 9.29 1.67
C ALA A 301 -22.52 8.28 2.74
N ALA A 302 -21.58 7.84 3.58
CA ALA A 302 -21.86 6.90 4.65
C ALA A 302 -20.83 6.93 5.77
N PHE A 303 -21.28 6.51 6.96
CA PHE A 303 -20.42 6.16 8.09
C PHE A 303 -20.60 4.68 8.45
N ILE A 304 -19.49 3.95 8.55
CA ILE A 304 -19.46 2.53 8.85
C ILE A 304 -18.69 2.32 10.16
N HIS A 305 -19.23 1.53 11.08
CA HIS A 305 -18.54 1.10 12.29
C HIS A 305 -18.29 -0.39 12.26
N GLU A 306 -17.03 -0.77 12.40
CA GLU A 306 -16.61 -2.16 12.55
C GLU A 306 -15.83 -2.37 13.85
N GLU A 307 -16.07 -3.48 14.52
CA GLU A 307 -15.31 -3.90 15.68
C GLU A 307 -14.22 -4.91 15.29
N ARG A 308 -13.07 -4.80 15.95
CA ARG A 308 -11.95 -5.74 15.83
C ARG A 308 -11.52 -6.21 17.22
N GLN A 309 -11.60 -7.51 17.44
CA GLN A 309 -11.19 -8.15 18.70
C GLN A 309 -9.71 -8.52 18.69
N SER A 310 -9.17 -8.93 17.54
CA SER A 310 -7.75 -9.30 17.41
C SER A 310 -6.83 -8.15 17.82
N PRO A 311 -5.76 -8.42 18.58
CA PRO A 311 -4.87 -7.38 19.11
C PRO A 311 -3.91 -6.80 18.08
N ASP A 312 -3.85 -7.33 16.86
CA ASP A 312 -2.97 -6.85 15.82
C ASP A 312 -3.34 -5.43 15.34
N PRO A 313 -2.39 -4.66 14.81
CA PRO A 313 -2.60 -3.29 14.38
C PRO A 313 -3.10 -3.18 12.91
N LEU A 314 -4.06 -4.03 12.52
CA LEU A 314 -4.66 -3.95 11.17
C LEU A 314 -5.81 -2.94 11.14
N ALA A 315 -5.84 -2.12 10.09
CA ALA A 315 -6.91 -1.17 9.81
C ALA A 315 -8.08 -1.87 9.08
N ALA A 316 -8.62 -2.92 9.69
CA ALA A 316 -9.75 -3.69 9.18
C ALA A 316 -10.58 -4.22 10.34
N GLY A 317 -11.90 -4.11 10.25
CA GLY A 317 -12.81 -4.71 11.21
C GLY A 317 -13.02 -6.21 10.95
N GLU A 318 -13.48 -6.91 11.97
CA GLU A 318 -13.88 -8.32 11.92
C GLU A 318 -15.40 -8.46 11.86
N ARG A 319 -16.10 -7.51 12.45
CA ARG A 319 -17.56 -7.47 12.53
C ARG A 319 -18.09 -6.07 12.27
N ARG A 320 -18.94 -5.90 11.26
CA ARG A 320 -19.69 -4.67 11.04
C ARG A 320 -20.81 -4.57 12.09
N VAL A 321 -20.87 -3.43 12.77
CA VAL A 321 -21.81 -3.15 13.86
C VAL A 321 -22.86 -2.14 13.44
N LEU A 322 -22.46 -1.18 12.57
CA LEU A 322 -23.31 -0.08 12.15
C LEU A 322 -22.94 0.33 10.73
N CYS A 323 -23.94 0.70 9.94
CA CYS A 323 -23.76 1.40 8.67
C CYS A 323 -24.86 2.45 8.56
N LEU A 324 -24.48 3.73 8.52
CA LEU A 324 -25.38 4.87 8.38
C LEU A 324 -25.23 5.46 6.97
N ASN A 325 -26.34 5.74 6.30
CA ASN A 325 -26.37 6.50 5.05
C ASN A 325 -26.24 8.00 5.31
N GLU A 326 -26.22 8.81 4.26
CA GLU A 326 -26.12 10.28 4.32
C GLU A 326 -27.22 10.97 5.15
N ARG A 327 -28.34 10.28 5.40
CA ARG A 327 -29.46 10.76 6.24
C ARG A 327 -29.36 10.28 7.70
N GLY A 328 -28.26 9.59 8.07
CA GLY A 328 -28.08 9.03 9.39
C GLY A 328 -28.96 7.79 9.69
N ARG A 329 -29.56 7.19 8.67
CA ARG A 329 -30.39 5.96 8.82
C ARG A 329 -29.53 4.72 8.62
N GLU A 330 -29.84 3.67 9.34
CA GLU A 330 -29.16 2.37 9.15
C GLU A 330 -29.53 1.77 7.80
N GLU A 331 -28.50 1.53 6.99
CA GLU A 331 -28.64 0.98 5.65
C GLU A 331 -27.35 0.25 5.25
N ALA A 332 -27.39 -1.08 5.12
CA ALA A 332 -26.19 -1.87 4.82
C ALA A 332 -25.58 -1.54 3.45
N GLU A 333 -26.40 -1.25 2.46
CA GLU A 333 -25.99 -0.91 1.09
C GLU A 333 -25.28 0.46 1.03
N ALA A 334 -25.42 1.33 2.04
CA ALA A 334 -24.71 2.60 2.09
C ALA A 334 -23.19 2.44 2.15
N ALA A 335 -22.69 1.27 2.55
CA ALA A 335 -21.26 0.94 2.51
C ALA A 335 -20.70 0.77 1.09
N LEU A 336 -21.56 0.67 0.07
CA LEU A 336 -21.14 0.53 -1.32
C LEU A 336 -20.71 1.86 -1.91
N LEU A 337 -19.55 1.85 -2.55
CA LEU A 337 -19.05 2.94 -3.36
C LEU A 337 -18.63 2.39 -4.72
N HIS A 338 -18.42 3.30 -5.66
CA HIS A 338 -18.01 2.94 -7.01
C HIS A 338 -16.71 3.67 -7.38
N LEU A 339 -15.82 2.94 -8.08
CA LEU A 339 -14.60 3.50 -8.63
C LEU A 339 -14.46 3.15 -10.10
N PRO A 340 -14.09 4.12 -10.96
CA PRO A 340 -13.87 3.87 -12.37
C PRO A 340 -12.59 3.08 -12.59
N LEU A 341 -12.62 2.09 -13.48
CA LEU A 341 -11.45 1.38 -13.97
C LEU A 341 -11.69 0.94 -15.43
N GLY A 342 -10.80 1.33 -16.34
CA GLY A 342 -11.05 1.20 -17.77
C GLY A 342 -12.29 2.01 -18.18
N SER A 343 -13.14 1.43 -18.98
CA SER A 343 -14.43 2.02 -19.40
C SER A 343 -15.60 1.67 -18.46
N ARG A 344 -15.33 1.14 -17.27
CA ARG A 344 -16.33 0.56 -16.38
C ARG A 344 -16.28 1.17 -14.98
N LEU A 345 -17.42 1.11 -14.31
CA LEU A 345 -17.58 1.49 -12.93
C LEU A 345 -17.71 0.23 -12.07
N PHE A 346 -16.83 0.05 -11.10
CA PHE A 346 -16.82 -1.12 -10.20
C PHE A 346 -17.42 -0.77 -8.85
N GLY A 347 -18.43 -1.51 -8.45
CA GLY A 347 -18.98 -1.45 -7.10
C GLY A 347 -18.08 -2.21 -6.12
N LEU A 348 -17.79 -1.58 -4.97
CA LEU A 348 -16.99 -2.16 -3.90
C LEU A 348 -17.53 -1.71 -2.53
N ASP A 349 -17.33 -2.55 -1.53
CA ASP A 349 -17.59 -2.17 -0.13
C ASP A 349 -16.46 -1.25 0.37
N ALA A 350 -16.79 -0.29 1.23
CA ALA A 350 -15.80 0.63 1.81
C ALA A 350 -14.63 -0.09 2.52
N ALA A 351 -14.85 -1.28 3.03
CA ALA A 351 -13.81 -2.12 3.62
C ALA A 351 -12.99 -2.93 2.60
N SER A 352 -13.51 -3.13 1.37
CA SER A 352 -12.86 -3.96 0.34
C SER A 352 -11.53 -3.41 -0.10
N PHE A 353 -10.63 -4.29 -0.54
CA PHE A 353 -9.43 -3.87 -1.26
C PHE A 353 -9.80 -3.36 -2.66
N PHE A 354 -9.17 -2.28 -3.06
CA PHE A 354 -9.11 -1.77 -4.43
C PHE A 354 -7.88 -0.89 -4.55
N GLN A 355 -7.36 -0.69 -5.77
CA GLN A 355 -6.18 0.15 -5.98
C GLN A 355 -6.44 1.58 -5.50
N VAL A 356 -5.53 2.09 -4.66
CA VAL A 356 -5.73 3.36 -3.94
C VAL A 356 -5.42 4.60 -4.78
N ASN A 357 -4.79 4.44 -5.92
CA ASN A 357 -4.48 5.48 -6.90
C ASN A 357 -5.27 5.20 -8.17
N THR A 358 -6.43 5.85 -8.30
CA THR A 358 -7.35 5.62 -9.42
C THR A 358 -6.72 5.92 -10.77
N GLY A 359 -5.96 7.01 -10.89
CA GLY A 359 -5.31 7.41 -12.14
C GLY A 359 -4.25 6.41 -12.60
N ALA A 360 -3.37 5.96 -11.69
CA ALA A 360 -2.36 4.95 -12.02
C ALA A 360 -2.98 3.55 -12.21
N ALA A 361 -4.09 3.23 -11.51
CA ALA A 361 -4.83 1.98 -11.71
C ALA A 361 -5.42 1.88 -13.13
N GLN A 362 -5.83 3.00 -13.73
CA GLN A 362 -6.24 3.05 -15.16
C GLN A 362 -5.10 2.58 -16.08
N SER A 363 -3.87 3.04 -15.81
CA SER A 363 -2.69 2.63 -16.58
C SER A 363 -2.36 1.15 -16.38
N LEU A 364 -2.46 0.64 -15.13
CA LEU A 364 -2.27 -0.77 -14.80
C LEU A 364 -3.30 -1.65 -15.54
N ALA A 365 -4.57 -1.30 -15.47
CA ALA A 365 -5.66 -2.03 -16.09
C ALA A 365 -5.54 -2.07 -17.62
N ARG A 366 -5.19 -0.94 -18.25
CA ARG A 366 -4.94 -0.86 -19.68
C ARG A 366 -3.78 -1.76 -20.09
N LEU A 367 -2.63 -1.68 -19.42
CA LEU A 367 -1.47 -2.52 -19.70
C LEU A 367 -1.76 -4.00 -19.50
N ALA A 368 -2.45 -4.38 -18.41
CA ALA A 368 -2.85 -5.75 -18.18
C ALA A 368 -3.75 -6.29 -19.30
N THR A 369 -4.73 -5.49 -19.75
CA THR A 369 -5.62 -5.84 -20.86
C THR A 369 -4.86 -5.94 -22.19
N GLU A 370 -3.95 -5.00 -22.48
CA GLU A 370 -3.08 -5.04 -23.66
C GLU A 370 -2.20 -6.30 -23.68
N MET A 371 -1.56 -6.63 -22.55
CA MET A 371 -0.70 -7.82 -22.45
C MET A 371 -1.50 -9.12 -22.62
N LEU A 372 -2.70 -9.19 -22.07
CA LEU A 372 -3.57 -10.36 -22.21
C LEU A 372 -4.12 -10.53 -23.63
N ASN A 373 -4.34 -9.42 -24.34
CA ASN A 373 -4.86 -9.45 -25.72
C ASN A 373 -3.74 -9.47 -26.77
N ALA A 374 -2.48 -9.29 -26.38
CA ALA A 374 -1.34 -9.23 -27.31
C ALA A 374 -1.17 -10.58 -28.06
N GLY A 375 -1.06 -10.49 -29.38
CA GLY A 375 -0.97 -11.66 -30.28
C GLY A 375 -2.30 -12.31 -30.59
N GLY A 376 -3.42 -11.67 -30.20
CA GLY A 376 -4.78 -12.19 -30.34
C GLY A 376 -5.14 -13.20 -29.25
N VAL A 377 -6.42 -13.26 -28.91
CA VAL A 377 -7.00 -14.31 -28.06
C VAL A 377 -7.68 -15.31 -29.00
N GLU A 378 -7.23 -16.56 -28.98
CA GLU A 378 -7.82 -17.60 -29.82
C GLU A 378 -9.29 -17.83 -29.43
N LYS A 379 -10.14 -18.13 -30.42
CA LYS A 379 -11.55 -18.51 -30.17
C LYS A 379 -11.59 -19.73 -29.23
N GLY A 380 -12.44 -19.69 -28.23
CA GLY A 380 -12.54 -20.75 -27.22
C GLY A 380 -11.60 -20.58 -26.02
N SER A 381 -10.77 -19.51 -26.00
CA SER A 381 -9.81 -19.28 -24.92
C SER A 381 -10.48 -19.01 -23.58
N SER A 382 -9.82 -19.41 -22.51
CA SER A 382 -10.27 -19.29 -21.14
C SER A 382 -9.31 -18.45 -20.28
N LEU A 383 -9.88 -17.64 -19.37
CA LEU A 383 -9.15 -16.84 -18.40
C LEU A 383 -9.45 -17.30 -16.98
N LEU A 384 -8.40 -17.63 -16.23
CA LEU A 384 -8.46 -17.89 -14.80
C LEU A 384 -7.85 -16.69 -14.06
N ASP A 385 -8.65 -16.01 -13.23
CA ASP A 385 -8.25 -14.83 -12.46
C ASP A 385 -8.04 -15.23 -10.98
N LEU A 386 -6.77 -15.32 -10.56
CA LEU A 386 -6.38 -15.68 -9.19
C LEU A 386 -6.26 -14.43 -8.34
N TYR A 387 -6.88 -14.45 -7.16
CA TYR A 387 -6.98 -13.32 -6.24
C TYR A 387 -7.80 -12.18 -6.85
N CYS A 388 -8.91 -12.53 -7.48
CA CYS A 388 -9.68 -11.62 -8.32
C CYS A 388 -10.34 -10.45 -7.57
N GLY A 389 -10.37 -10.45 -6.24
CA GLY A 389 -11.02 -9.41 -5.45
C GLY A 389 -12.47 -9.18 -5.87
N VAL A 390 -12.83 -7.95 -6.18
CA VAL A 390 -14.14 -7.56 -6.70
C VAL A 390 -14.30 -7.81 -8.21
N GLY A 391 -13.38 -8.57 -8.81
CA GLY A 391 -13.38 -8.97 -10.21
C GLY A 391 -12.77 -7.97 -11.18
N ALA A 392 -12.23 -6.87 -10.70
CA ALA A 392 -11.80 -5.76 -11.57
C ALA A 392 -10.69 -6.13 -12.56
N PRO A 393 -9.58 -6.81 -12.19
CA PRO A 393 -8.51 -7.13 -13.12
C PRO A 393 -8.95 -8.03 -14.27
N GLY A 394 -9.72 -9.10 -13.97
CA GLY A 394 -10.14 -10.10 -14.96
C GLY A 394 -11.32 -9.66 -15.82
N GLN A 395 -12.24 -8.86 -15.29
CA GLN A 395 -13.44 -8.44 -16.02
C GLN A 395 -13.16 -7.47 -17.17
N LEU A 396 -12.06 -6.71 -17.13
CA LEU A 396 -11.72 -5.80 -18.21
C LEU A 396 -11.33 -6.53 -19.51
N PRO A 397 -10.44 -7.53 -19.49
CA PRO A 397 -10.14 -8.33 -20.68
C PRO A 397 -11.19 -9.40 -20.98
N ALA A 398 -12.14 -9.70 -20.07
CA ALA A 398 -13.10 -10.79 -20.19
C ALA A 398 -13.85 -10.87 -21.55
N PRO A 399 -14.23 -9.75 -22.20
CA PRO A 399 -14.91 -9.82 -23.50
C PRO A 399 -14.12 -10.52 -24.61
N ALA A 400 -12.80 -10.64 -24.47
CA ALA A 400 -11.96 -11.36 -25.42
C ALA A 400 -11.91 -12.89 -25.17
N PHE A 401 -12.44 -13.37 -24.05
CA PHE A 401 -12.40 -14.78 -23.65
C PHE A 401 -13.79 -15.41 -23.70
N GLU A 402 -13.86 -16.70 -23.99
CA GLU A 402 -15.14 -17.45 -24.02
C GLU A 402 -15.65 -17.73 -22.60
N ARG A 403 -14.73 -17.89 -21.65
CA ARG A 403 -15.07 -18.09 -20.23
C ARG A 403 -14.03 -17.44 -19.30
N LEU A 404 -14.51 -16.96 -18.16
CA LEU A 404 -13.68 -16.48 -17.05
C LEU A 404 -14.09 -17.18 -15.76
N MET A 405 -13.09 -17.61 -14.98
CA MET A 405 -13.27 -18.05 -13.60
C MET A 405 -12.40 -17.21 -12.68
N GLY A 406 -13.01 -16.47 -11.74
CA GLY A 406 -12.32 -15.74 -10.69
C GLY A 406 -12.28 -16.53 -9.38
N LEU A 407 -11.12 -16.60 -8.75
CA LEU A 407 -10.89 -17.25 -7.45
C LEU A 407 -10.45 -16.20 -6.42
N GLU A 408 -11.19 -16.13 -5.31
CA GLU A 408 -10.94 -15.17 -4.23
C GLU A 408 -11.26 -15.81 -2.87
N TYR A 409 -10.50 -15.46 -1.84
CA TYR A 409 -10.73 -15.96 -0.49
C TYR A 409 -11.92 -15.28 0.20
N ASP A 410 -12.06 -13.97 0.02
CA ASP A 410 -13.12 -13.18 0.65
C ASP A 410 -14.46 -13.37 -0.06
N ARG A 411 -15.41 -13.98 0.65
CA ARG A 411 -16.77 -14.20 0.15
C ARG A 411 -17.53 -12.92 -0.19
N ARG A 412 -17.23 -11.79 0.51
CA ARG A 412 -17.86 -10.49 0.23
C ARG A 412 -17.35 -9.93 -1.08
N ALA A 413 -16.03 -10.02 -1.31
CA ALA A 413 -15.43 -9.62 -2.58
C ALA A 413 -15.96 -10.45 -3.74
N VAL A 414 -16.13 -11.77 -3.59
CA VAL A 414 -16.75 -12.65 -4.60
C VAL A 414 -18.20 -12.26 -4.91
N ALA A 415 -19.00 -11.90 -3.90
CA ALA A 415 -20.36 -11.43 -4.13
C ALA A 415 -20.38 -10.13 -4.97
N LEU A 416 -19.47 -9.20 -4.68
CA LEU A 416 -19.28 -7.97 -5.46
C LEU A 416 -18.76 -8.25 -6.87
N ALA A 417 -17.83 -9.19 -7.04
CA ALA A 417 -17.35 -9.60 -8.37
C ALA A 417 -18.49 -10.13 -9.27
N ARG A 418 -19.38 -10.93 -8.71
CA ARG A 418 -20.59 -11.41 -9.42
C ARG A 418 -21.51 -10.26 -9.80
N ARG A 419 -21.81 -9.35 -8.87
CA ARG A 419 -22.64 -8.17 -9.12
C ARG A 419 -22.04 -7.26 -10.20
N ASN A 420 -20.72 -7.01 -10.13
CA ASN A 420 -20.01 -6.23 -11.13
C ASN A 420 -20.05 -6.88 -12.53
N ALA A 421 -19.93 -8.21 -12.61
CA ALA A 421 -20.03 -8.95 -13.87
C ALA A 421 -21.45 -8.91 -14.44
N GLU A 422 -22.47 -9.10 -13.59
CA GLU A 422 -23.88 -9.02 -13.96
C GLU A 422 -24.25 -7.64 -14.51
N GLN A 423 -23.88 -6.57 -13.79
CA GLN A 423 -24.10 -5.19 -14.23
C GLN A 423 -23.43 -4.86 -15.57
N ALA A 424 -22.33 -5.56 -15.88
CA ALA A 424 -21.61 -5.42 -17.14
C ALA A 424 -22.09 -6.39 -18.24
N GLY A 425 -23.09 -7.21 -18.00
CA GLY A 425 -23.57 -8.20 -18.95
C GLY A 425 -22.59 -9.34 -19.25
N LEU A 426 -21.61 -9.59 -18.37
CA LEU A 426 -20.59 -10.62 -18.56
C LEU A 426 -21.10 -11.99 -18.09
N THR A 427 -22.00 -12.59 -18.84
CA THR A 427 -22.70 -13.85 -18.50
C THR A 427 -21.80 -15.08 -18.47
N HIS A 428 -20.63 -15.02 -19.12
CA HIS A 428 -19.61 -16.07 -19.19
C HIS A 428 -18.59 -16.02 -18.03
N CYS A 429 -18.72 -15.05 -17.11
CA CYS A 429 -17.86 -14.93 -15.93
C CYS A 429 -18.45 -15.69 -14.75
N ARG A 430 -17.60 -16.45 -14.04
CA ARG A 430 -17.95 -17.18 -12.82
C ARG A 430 -16.95 -16.81 -11.73
N TYR A 431 -17.40 -16.85 -10.48
CA TYR A 431 -16.56 -16.50 -9.33
C TYR A 431 -16.77 -17.47 -8.19
N GLU A 432 -15.68 -17.89 -7.57
CA GLU A 432 -15.71 -18.85 -6.46
C GLU A 432 -14.90 -18.36 -5.27
N ALA A 433 -15.49 -18.53 -4.07
CA ALA A 433 -14.84 -18.16 -2.83
C ALA A 433 -14.13 -19.37 -2.20
N GLY A 434 -12.84 -19.23 -1.86
CA GLY A 434 -12.08 -20.26 -1.17
C GLY A 434 -10.58 -20.07 -1.25
N ASP A 435 -9.85 -20.99 -0.63
CA ASP A 435 -8.40 -21.02 -0.71
C ASP A 435 -7.92 -21.32 -2.12
N ALA A 436 -7.07 -20.46 -2.69
CA ALA A 436 -6.62 -20.55 -4.07
C ALA A 436 -5.90 -21.87 -4.37
N ALA A 437 -5.13 -22.43 -3.41
CA ALA A 437 -4.43 -23.69 -3.63
C ALA A 437 -5.42 -24.87 -3.72
N VAL A 438 -6.47 -24.86 -2.89
CA VAL A 438 -7.51 -25.90 -2.90
C VAL A 438 -8.33 -25.84 -4.19
N LEU A 439 -8.73 -24.62 -4.57
CA LEU A 439 -9.54 -24.42 -5.78
C LEU A 439 -8.77 -24.74 -7.05
N LEU A 440 -7.50 -24.31 -7.16
CA LEU A 440 -6.62 -24.67 -8.29
C LEU A 440 -6.40 -26.18 -8.41
N GLU A 441 -6.18 -26.87 -7.30
CA GLU A 441 -5.98 -28.32 -7.33
C GLU A 441 -7.24 -29.04 -7.80
N ARG A 442 -8.42 -28.55 -7.42
CA ARG A 442 -9.70 -29.06 -7.93
C ARG A 442 -9.84 -28.83 -9.45
N LEU A 443 -9.59 -27.59 -9.92
CA LEU A 443 -9.62 -27.25 -11.34
C LEU A 443 -8.60 -28.07 -12.16
N ARG A 444 -7.44 -28.36 -11.61
CA ARG A 444 -6.43 -29.21 -12.24
C ARG A 444 -6.88 -30.66 -12.43
N ARG A 445 -7.67 -31.20 -11.48
CA ARG A 445 -8.23 -32.56 -11.56
C ARG A 445 -9.37 -32.67 -12.56
N ASP A 446 -10.07 -31.57 -12.77
CA ASP A 446 -11.11 -31.48 -13.79
C ASP A 446 -10.48 -31.33 -15.17
N ARG A 447 -10.22 -32.47 -15.82
CA ARG A 447 -9.62 -32.52 -17.16
C ARG A 447 -10.56 -32.02 -18.27
N SER A 448 -11.83 -31.74 -17.97
CA SER A 448 -12.81 -31.25 -18.95
C SER A 448 -12.59 -29.79 -19.34
N ALA A 449 -11.76 -29.07 -18.57
CA ALA A 449 -11.55 -27.64 -18.71
C ALA A 449 -10.05 -27.27 -18.68
N ALA A 450 -9.41 -27.16 -19.85
CA ALA A 450 -8.11 -26.52 -19.97
C ALA A 450 -8.23 -25.00 -19.69
N TRP A 451 -7.23 -24.40 -19.05
CA TRP A 451 -7.11 -22.97 -18.83
C TRP A 451 -5.95 -22.42 -19.66
N ASP A 452 -6.27 -21.56 -20.63
CA ASP A 452 -5.27 -21.04 -21.57
C ASP A 452 -4.45 -19.91 -20.97
N THR A 453 -5.09 -19.04 -20.22
CA THR A 453 -4.47 -17.86 -19.64
C THR A 453 -4.78 -17.76 -18.15
N VAL A 454 -3.77 -17.43 -17.36
CA VAL A 454 -3.93 -17.12 -15.94
C VAL A 454 -3.51 -15.68 -15.70
N LEU A 455 -4.37 -14.91 -15.03
CA LEU A 455 -4.05 -13.64 -14.41
C LEU A 455 -3.86 -13.91 -12.92
N ALA A 456 -2.77 -13.42 -12.33
CA ALA A 456 -2.50 -13.55 -10.91
C ALA A 456 -2.08 -12.21 -10.33
N ASP A 457 -2.83 -11.70 -9.35
CA ASP A 457 -2.53 -10.48 -8.57
C ASP A 457 -2.46 -10.83 -7.07
N PRO A 458 -1.43 -11.59 -6.64
CA PRO A 458 -1.33 -12.07 -5.27
C PRO A 458 -0.97 -10.95 -4.28
N PRO A 459 -1.19 -11.17 -2.96
CA PRO A 459 -0.77 -10.25 -1.92
C PRO A 459 0.76 -10.08 -1.89
N ARG A 460 1.26 -9.13 -1.08
CA ARG A 460 2.69 -8.77 -0.97
C ARG A 460 3.65 -9.95 -0.74
N ALA A 461 3.18 -11.07 -0.20
CA ALA A 461 3.96 -12.27 0.01
C ALA A 461 4.26 -13.06 -1.28
N GLY A 462 3.63 -12.69 -2.40
CA GLY A 462 3.67 -13.44 -3.66
C GLY A 462 2.79 -14.68 -3.63
N LEU A 463 2.96 -15.57 -4.60
CA LEU A 463 2.24 -16.84 -4.66
C LEU A 463 2.68 -17.76 -3.51
N ALA A 464 1.70 -18.35 -2.83
CA ALA A 464 1.99 -19.41 -1.88
C ALA A 464 2.62 -20.62 -2.61
N PRO A 465 3.56 -21.37 -2.01
CA PRO A 465 4.24 -22.46 -2.69
C PRO A 465 3.30 -23.49 -3.33
N ARG A 466 2.19 -23.84 -2.65
CA ARG A 466 1.17 -24.76 -3.17
C ARG A 466 0.41 -24.18 -4.37
N VAL A 467 0.16 -22.87 -4.40
CA VAL A 467 -0.49 -22.20 -5.54
C VAL A 467 0.45 -22.21 -6.74
N LEU A 468 1.71 -21.84 -6.54
CA LEU A 468 2.72 -21.85 -7.58
C LEU A 468 2.93 -23.25 -8.17
N ASP A 469 3.03 -24.28 -7.34
CA ASP A 469 3.14 -25.68 -7.77
C ASP A 469 1.90 -26.12 -8.60
N SER A 470 0.71 -25.80 -8.14
CA SER A 470 -0.52 -26.11 -8.87
C SER A 470 -0.61 -25.36 -10.20
N LEU A 471 -0.17 -24.10 -10.24
CA LEU A 471 -0.11 -23.29 -11.46
C LEU A 471 0.87 -23.89 -12.49
N LEU A 472 2.06 -24.29 -12.06
CA LEU A 472 3.06 -24.95 -12.92
C LEU A 472 2.53 -26.30 -13.48
N LYS A 473 1.77 -27.06 -12.70
CA LYS A 473 1.13 -28.31 -13.13
C LYS A 473 -0.08 -28.09 -14.06
N LEU A 474 -0.80 -26.99 -13.89
CA LEU A 474 -1.92 -26.59 -14.77
C LEU A 474 -1.43 -26.28 -16.19
N ARG A 475 -0.20 -25.75 -16.33
CA ARG A 475 0.48 -25.44 -17.60
C ARG A 475 -0.34 -24.56 -18.54
N PRO A 476 -0.90 -23.40 -18.08
CA PRO A 476 -1.55 -22.49 -19.01
C PRO A 476 -0.56 -21.99 -20.07
N ARG A 477 -1.05 -21.66 -21.27
CA ARG A 477 -0.19 -21.12 -22.34
C ARG A 477 0.44 -19.79 -21.97
N ARG A 478 -0.28 -18.97 -21.14
CA ARG A 478 0.16 -17.64 -20.71
C ARG A 478 -0.16 -17.40 -19.24
N ILE A 479 0.74 -16.68 -18.58
CA ILE A 479 0.55 -16.20 -17.21
C ILE A 479 0.85 -14.70 -17.21
N LEU A 480 -0.12 -13.88 -16.84
CA LEU A 480 0.10 -12.48 -16.49
C LEU A 480 0.17 -12.39 -14.95
N TYR A 481 1.35 -12.06 -14.44
CA TYR A 481 1.59 -11.89 -13.01
C TYR A 481 1.72 -10.40 -12.70
N ILE A 482 0.87 -9.87 -11.83
CA ILE A 482 0.91 -8.52 -11.28
C ILE A 482 1.47 -8.62 -9.86
N SER A 483 2.38 -7.73 -9.47
CA SER A 483 3.03 -7.79 -8.15
C SER A 483 3.43 -6.43 -7.63
N CYS A 484 2.99 -6.11 -6.43
CA CYS A 484 3.44 -4.93 -5.68
C CYS A 484 4.80 -5.09 -4.98
N ASN A 485 5.46 -6.26 -5.12
CA ASN A 485 6.75 -6.55 -4.50
C ASN A 485 7.70 -7.25 -5.47
N PRO A 486 8.66 -6.51 -6.06
CA PRO A 486 9.61 -7.08 -7.02
C PRO A 486 10.43 -8.26 -6.48
N ALA A 487 10.70 -8.33 -5.17
CA ALA A 487 11.49 -9.43 -4.58
C ALA A 487 10.70 -10.75 -4.55
N THR A 488 9.39 -10.70 -4.25
CA THR A 488 8.53 -11.89 -4.29
C THR A 488 8.22 -12.31 -5.72
N LEU A 489 7.99 -11.35 -6.63
CA LEU A 489 7.90 -11.63 -8.06
C LEU A 489 9.16 -12.35 -8.56
N ALA A 490 10.34 -11.86 -8.20
CA ALA A 490 11.62 -12.45 -8.59
C ALA A 490 11.79 -13.87 -8.06
N ARG A 491 11.40 -14.13 -6.80
CA ARG A 491 11.39 -15.49 -6.24
C ARG A 491 10.47 -16.43 -7.05
N ASP A 492 9.28 -15.99 -7.36
CA ASP A 492 8.29 -16.80 -8.08
C ASP A 492 8.70 -16.97 -9.56
N ALA A 493 9.31 -15.94 -10.16
CA ALA A 493 9.89 -15.98 -11.50
C ALA A 493 10.95 -17.07 -11.64
N GLN A 494 11.76 -17.32 -10.60
CA GLN A 494 12.74 -18.42 -10.62
C GLN A 494 12.06 -19.79 -10.82
N ALA A 495 10.91 -20.01 -10.22
CA ALA A 495 10.15 -21.24 -10.44
C ALA A 495 9.43 -21.25 -11.80
N LEU A 496 8.88 -20.11 -12.25
CA LEU A 496 8.24 -20.01 -13.57
C LEU A 496 9.19 -20.35 -14.70
N GLN A 497 10.48 -19.97 -14.62
CA GLN A 497 11.49 -20.23 -15.64
C GLN A 497 11.70 -21.73 -15.94
N THR A 498 11.24 -22.65 -15.09
CA THR A 498 11.31 -24.09 -15.36
C THR A 498 10.48 -24.50 -16.58
N HIS A 499 9.39 -23.78 -16.86
CA HIS A 499 8.45 -24.09 -17.95
C HIS A 499 8.08 -22.89 -18.82
N TYR A 500 8.36 -21.67 -18.37
CA TYR A 500 7.95 -20.44 -19.03
C TYR A 500 9.16 -19.55 -19.36
N GLU A 501 8.97 -18.68 -20.31
CA GLU A 501 9.88 -17.55 -20.59
C GLU A 501 9.14 -16.23 -20.43
N PRO A 502 9.81 -15.19 -19.93
CA PRO A 502 9.22 -13.88 -19.86
C PRO A 502 9.10 -13.30 -21.29
N ALA A 503 7.92 -12.81 -21.63
CA ALA A 503 7.63 -12.23 -22.93
C ALA A 503 7.56 -10.70 -22.90
N ARG A 504 7.11 -10.14 -21.77
CA ARG A 504 6.99 -8.69 -21.56
C ARG A 504 6.99 -8.38 -20.07
N LEU A 505 7.78 -7.40 -19.66
CA LEU A 505 7.82 -6.91 -18.29
C LEU A 505 7.77 -5.38 -18.27
N THR A 506 7.07 -4.82 -17.30
CA THR A 506 7.04 -3.37 -17.07
C THR A 506 6.62 -3.08 -15.63
N GLY A 507 6.56 -1.81 -15.27
CA GLY A 507 6.03 -1.35 -13.99
C GLY A 507 5.01 -0.23 -14.15
N VAL A 508 4.20 -0.01 -13.12
CA VAL A 508 3.31 1.15 -12.97
C VAL A 508 3.53 1.75 -11.58
N ASP A 509 3.72 3.05 -11.51
CA ASP A 509 3.86 3.73 -10.23
C ASP A 509 2.50 4.07 -9.62
N LEU A 510 1.96 3.13 -8.83
CA LEU A 510 0.74 3.35 -8.05
C LEU A 510 0.98 4.16 -6.77
N PHE A 511 2.23 4.24 -6.32
CA PHE A 511 2.60 4.78 -5.01
C PHE A 511 3.72 5.83 -5.11
N PRO A 512 3.47 7.00 -5.73
CA PRO A 512 4.42 8.11 -5.73
C PRO A 512 4.99 8.37 -4.33
N HIS A 513 6.24 8.81 -4.28
CA HIS A 513 6.97 9.12 -3.04
C HIS A 513 7.33 7.93 -2.14
N THR A 514 7.08 6.70 -2.60
CA THR A 514 7.45 5.46 -1.91
C THR A 514 8.36 4.59 -2.80
N PRO A 515 9.09 3.60 -2.26
CA PRO A 515 9.93 2.70 -3.06
C PRO A 515 9.11 1.63 -3.84
N HIS A 516 7.79 1.58 -3.65
CA HIS A 516 6.96 0.55 -4.26
C HIS A 516 6.73 0.80 -5.74
N LEU A 517 6.78 -0.27 -6.52
CA LEU A 517 6.43 -0.31 -7.94
C LEU A 517 5.53 -1.53 -8.16
N GLU A 518 4.41 -1.33 -8.84
CA GLU A 518 3.56 -2.42 -9.29
C GLU A 518 4.14 -2.98 -10.58
N CYS A 519 4.61 -4.22 -10.56
CA CYS A 519 5.24 -4.88 -11.70
C CYS A 519 4.23 -5.78 -12.42
N LEU A 520 4.20 -5.70 -13.76
CA LEU A 520 3.48 -6.63 -14.63
C LEU A 520 4.49 -7.49 -15.37
N SER A 521 4.27 -8.80 -15.38
CA SER A 521 5.12 -9.75 -16.11
C SER A 521 4.26 -10.76 -16.87
N LEU A 522 4.37 -10.76 -18.19
CA LEU A 522 3.73 -11.75 -19.06
C LEU A 522 4.71 -12.87 -19.34
N TRP A 523 4.29 -14.09 -19.06
CA TRP A 523 5.04 -15.33 -19.25
C TRP A 523 4.37 -16.20 -20.31
N ARG A 524 5.14 -16.81 -21.18
CA ARG A 524 4.67 -17.77 -22.20
C ARG A 524 5.24 -19.15 -21.92
N LEU A 525 4.40 -20.17 -22.06
CA LEU A 525 4.82 -21.55 -21.94
C LEU A 525 5.87 -21.85 -23.05
N ARG A 526 6.96 -22.45 -22.66
CA ARG A 526 7.97 -22.92 -23.63
C ARG A 526 7.39 -24.10 -24.43
N GLY A 527 7.65 -24.11 -25.73
CA GLY A 527 7.25 -25.16 -26.65
C GLY A 527 7.90 -26.49 -26.36
#